data_9680a25833c3ecc08773b8f186e31cf3
#
_entry.id   9680a25833c3ecc08773b8f186e31cf3
#
_cell.length_a   1.000
_cell.length_b   1.000
_cell.length_c   1.000
_cell.angle_alpha   90.00
_cell.angle_beta   90.00
_cell.angle_gamma   90.00
#
_symmetry.space_group_name_H-M   'P 1'
#
loop_
_entity.id
_entity.type
_entity.pdbx_description
1 polymer ?
#
loop_
_entity_poly.entity_id
_entity_poly.type
_entity_poly.pdbx_seq_one_letter_code
_entity_poly.pdbx_strand_id
1 'polypeptide(L)'
;ASYSPATQEEQDYWTLEWWYKKEDQLQQAKLENYQNAQRFLDFRSFEWFHKPAQNKSPCIHGPYVDYICNGAYTITLAHPVMIRDQFIGVIATDILVSALEKLLMPKLKNIKQKAIVINDSSRVITSNDVTIRTGTLFRGQSPEQVLSQPCQSFQLVVI
;
A
#
# COMPACT_ATOMS: atom_id res chain seq x y z
N ALA A 1 11.12 3.21 -6.71
CA ALA A 1 12.41 2.52 -6.88
C ALA A 1 12.81 2.50 -8.34
N SER A 2 14.01 2.88 -8.67
CA SER A 2 14.53 2.88 -10.03
C SER A 2 15.71 1.91 -10.18
N TYR A 3 15.84 1.30 -11.36
CA TYR A 3 16.98 0.47 -11.73
C TYR A 3 18.08 1.37 -12.32
N SER A 4 19.29 1.27 -11.79
CA SER A 4 20.49 1.83 -12.43
C SER A 4 21.37 0.67 -12.92
N PRO A 5 21.58 0.47 -14.22
CA PRO A 5 22.48 -0.55 -14.70
C PRO A 5 23.91 -0.14 -14.33
N ALA A 6 24.45 -0.75 -13.31
CA ALA A 6 25.87 -0.71 -13.06
C ALA A 6 26.59 -1.69 -13.99
N THR A 7 27.84 -1.39 -14.34
CA THR A 7 28.71 -2.18 -15.21
C THR A 7 28.73 -3.66 -14.79
N GLN A 8 28.91 -4.57 -15.74
CA GLN A 8 28.75 -6.04 -15.73
C GLN A 8 29.35 -6.83 -14.54
N GLU A 9 29.92 -6.21 -13.53
CA GLU A 9 30.51 -6.87 -12.34
C GLU A 9 29.84 -6.51 -11.01
N GLU A 10 28.86 -5.60 -10.98
CA GLU A 10 28.13 -5.24 -9.76
C GLU A 10 26.72 -5.82 -9.82
N GLN A 11 26.35 -6.51 -8.73
CA GLN A 11 24.99 -7.01 -8.49
C GLN A 11 23.96 -5.91 -8.78
N ASP A 12 22.84 -6.30 -9.40
CA ASP A 12 21.71 -5.40 -9.71
C ASP A 12 21.44 -4.41 -8.57
N TYR A 13 21.85 -3.17 -8.76
CA TYR A 13 21.69 -2.13 -7.75
C TYR A 13 20.35 -1.44 -7.92
N TRP A 14 19.48 -1.62 -6.95
CA TRP A 14 18.18 -0.97 -6.91
C TRP A 14 18.20 0.19 -5.93
N THR A 15 17.66 1.33 -6.32
CA THR A 15 17.54 2.52 -5.48
C THR A 15 16.08 2.76 -5.14
N LEU A 16 15.83 3.18 -3.90
CA LEU A 16 14.53 3.63 -3.43
C LEU A 16 14.61 5.13 -3.18
N GLU A 17 13.77 5.89 -3.86
CA GLU A 17 13.54 7.30 -3.56
C GLU A 17 12.17 7.45 -2.94
N TRP A 18 12.09 8.20 -1.85
CA TRP A 18 10.83 8.52 -1.22
C TRP A 18 10.64 10.02 -1.15
N TRP A 19 9.51 10.48 -1.70
CA TRP A 19 9.12 11.88 -1.75
C TRP A 19 7.82 12.07 -0.98
N TYR A 20 7.74 13.12 -0.17
CA TYR A 20 6.54 13.47 0.59
C TYR A 20 6.24 14.96 0.48
N LYS A 21 4.97 15.32 0.68
CA LYS A 21 4.53 16.71 0.65
C LYS A 21 4.56 17.29 2.07
N LYS A 22 5.28 18.37 2.26
CA LYS A 22 5.30 19.16 3.49
C LYS A 22 5.11 20.62 3.12
N GLU A 23 4.14 21.31 3.75
CA GLU A 23 3.86 22.73 3.52
C GLU A 23 3.74 23.09 2.03
N ASP A 24 2.98 22.27 1.29
CA ASP A 24 2.78 22.35 -0.16
C ASP A 24 4.05 22.21 -1.04
N GLN A 25 5.18 21.83 -0.48
CA GLN A 25 6.41 21.52 -1.21
C GLN A 25 6.73 20.02 -1.18
N LEU A 26 7.21 19.51 -2.31
CA LEU A 26 7.75 18.15 -2.38
C LEU A 26 9.14 18.12 -1.75
N GLN A 27 9.35 17.20 -0.83
CA GLN A 27 10.64 16.99 -0.17
C GLN A 27 11.04 15.52 -0.33
N GLN A 28 12.31 15.29 -0.62
CA GLN A 28 12.89 13.96 -0.67
C GLN A 28 13.37 13.56 0.72
N ALA A 29 12.96 12.40 1.20
CA ALA A 29 13.51 11.83 2.43
C ALA A 29 14.87 11.18 2.16
N LYS A 30 15.81 11.36 3.07
CA LYS A 30 17.07 10.62 3.06
C LYS A 30 16.80 9.22 3.64
N LEU A 31 16.83 8.20 2.79
CA LEU A 31 16.69 6.80 3.20
C LEU A 31 18.06 6.14 3.25
N GLU A 32 18.31 5.33 4.28
CA GLU A 32 19.49 4.46 4.35
C GLU A 32 19.22 3.19 3.54
N ASN A 33 19.29 3.28 2.22
CA ASN A 33 18.92 2.20 1.29
C ASN A 33 20.11 1.63 0.50
N TYR A 34 21.34 1.87 0.95
CA TYR A 34 22.53 1.26 0.34
C TYR A 34 22.89 -0.06 1.04
N GLN A 35 23.39 -1.03 0.29
CA GLN A 35 23.60 -2.41 0.73
C GLN A 35 24.48 -2.58 2.00
N ASN A 36 25.36 -1.63 2.27
CA ASN A 36 26.25 -1.65 3.43
C ASN A 36 25.72 -0.85 4.63
N ALA A 37 24.50 -0.34 4.58
CA ALA A 37 23.91 0.35 5.72
C ALA A 37 23.58 -0.64 6.84
N GLN A 38 23.81 -0.27 8.09
CA GLN A 38 23.48 -1.11 9.25
C GLN A 38 21.97 -1.47 9.34
N ARG A 39 21.13 -0.69 8.65
CA ARG A 39 19.67 -0.85 8.58
C ARG A 39 19.18 -1.04 7.14
N PHE A 40 20.01 -1.70 6.33
CA PHE A 40 19.58 -2.00 4.96
C PHE A 40 18.34 -2.88 4.99
N LEU A 41 17.30 -2.39 4.32
CA LEU A 41 16.06 -3.12 4.15
C LEU A 41 15.86 -3.37 2.66
N ASP A 42 15.87 -4.64 2.28
CA ASP A 42 15.61 -5.04 0.90
C ASP A 42 14.12 -4.86 0.56
N PHE A 43 13.77 -3.66 0.07
CA PHE A 43 12.41 -3.33 -0.32
C PHE A 43 11.87 -4.20 -1.46
N ARG A 44 12.75 -4.90 -2.21
CA ARG A 44 12.35 -5.79 -3.31
C ARG A 44 11.54 -6.98 -2.83
N SER A 45 11.71 -7.37 -1.57
CA SER A 45 10.94 -8.44 -0.92
C SER A 45 9.51 -8.03 -0.55
N PHE A 46 9.20 -6.74 -0.54
CA PHE A 46 7.87 -6.27 -0.17
C PHE A 46 6.86 -6.48 -1.29
N GLU A 47 5.63 -6.79 -0.93
CA GLU A 47 4.57 -7.11 -1.86
C GLU A 47 4.29 -5.97 -2.85
N TRP A 48 4.36 -4.71 -2.42
CA TRP A 48 4.15 -3.56 -3.29
C TRP A 48 5.21 -3.41 -4.40
N PHE A 49 6.41 -4.00 -4.23
CA PHE A 49 7.43 -4.04 -5.27
C PHE A 49 7.39 -5.38 -6.04
N HIS A 50 7.37 -6.49 -5.29
CA HIS A 50 7.50 -7.82 -5.83
C HIS A 50 6.32 -8.23 -6.74
N LYS A 51 5.07 -7.94 -6.32
CA LYS A 51 3.89 -8.25 -7.13
C LYS A 51 3.89 -7.56 -8.50
N PRO A 52 4.08 -6.22 -8.59
CA PRO A 52 4.20 -5.57 -9.89
C PRO A 52 5.37 -6.06 -10.73
N ALA A 53 6.50 -6.38 -10.11
CA ALA A 53 7.67 -6.91 -10.82
C ALA A 53 7.38 -8.27 -11.48
N GLN A 54 6.70 -9.16 -10.76
CA GLN A 54 6.35 -10.50 -11.27
C GLN A 54 5.21 -10.46 -12.28
N ASN A 55 4.12 -9.78 -11.93
CA ASN A 55 2.88 -9.84 -12.71
C ASN A 55 2.83 -8.81 -13.83
N LYS A 56 3.78 -7.86 -13.88
CA LYS A 56 3.82 -6.72 -14.82
C LYS A 56 2.49 -5.95 -14.86
N SER A 57 1.82 -5.89 -13.73
CA SER A 57 0.51 -5.25 -13.57
C SER A 57 0.46 -4.46 -12.26
N PRO A 58 -0.37 -3.40 -12.19
CA PRO A 58 -0.56 -2.65 -10.96
C PRO A 58 -1.08 -3.52 -9.83
N CYS A 59 -0.72 -3.15 -8.59
CA CYS A 59 -1.31 -3.76 -7.40
C CYS A 59 -1.63 -2.72 -6.33
N ILE A 60 -2.57 -3.07 -5.47
CA ILE A 60 -2.86 -2.35 -4.23
C ILE A 60 -2.47 -3.27 -3.07
N HIS A 61 -1.60 -2.78 -2.20
CA HIS A 61 -1.13 -3.53 -1.04
C HIS A 61 -1.46 -2.79 0.26
N GLY A 62 -1.89 -3.51 1.26
CA GLY A 62 -2.21 -2.94 2.59
C GLY A 62 -3.66 -3.23 3.04
N PRO A 63 -4.04 -2.77 4.25
CA PRO A 63 -3.25 -1.89 5.10
C PRO A 63 -2.11 -2.63 5.81
N TYR A 64 -0.96 -1.99 5.91
CA TYR A 64 0.20 -2.45 6.67
C TYR A 64 0.86 -1.28 7.40
N VAL A 65 1.69 -1.56 8.39
CA VAL A 65 2.47 -0.49 9.04
C VAL A 65 3.75 -0.28 8.25
N ASP A 66 3.91 0.90 7.68
CA ASP A 66 5.11 1.26 6.94
C ASP A 66 6.22 1.74 7.89
N TYR A 67 7.03 0.80 8.34
CA TYR A 67 8.14 1.07 9.26
C TYR A 67 9.33 1.78 8.59
N ILE A 68 9.38 1.85 7.27
CA ILE A 68 10.49 2.48 6.55
C ILE A 68 10.29 3.98 6.46
N CYS A 69 9.10 4.40 6.07
CA CYS A 69 8.86 5.78 5.67
C CYS A 69 8.14 6.61 6.74
N ASN A 70 7.07 6.09 7.34
CA ASN A 70 6.20 6.93 8.18
C ASN A 70 5.72 6.31 9.49
N GLY A 71 5.91 5.01 9.70
CA GLY A 71 5.47 4.31 10.92
C GLY A 71 3.95 4.22 11.10
N ALA A 72 3.15 4.52 10.07
CA ALA A 72 1.71 4.55 10.11
C ALA A 72 1.07 3.42 9.29
N TYR A 73 -0.22 3.17 9.51
CA TYR A 73 -1.00 2.31 8.62
C TYR A 73 -1.13 2.95 7.25
N THR A 74 -0.64 2.24 6.25
CA THR A 74 -0.50 2.70 4.86
C THR A 74 -1.12 1.70 3.90
N ILE A 75 -1.69 2.21 2.81
CA ILE A 75 -2.08 1.46 1.63
C ILE A 75 -1.21 1.97 0.48
N THR A 76 -0.49 1.08 -0.17
CA THR A 76 0.39 1.41 -1.29
C THR A 76 -0.24 1.00 -2.61
N LEU A 77 -0.42 1.97 -3.50
CA LEU A 77 -0.76 1.75 -4.90
C LEU A 77 0.54 1.70 -5.69
N ALA A 78 0.83 0.57 -6.27
CA ALA A 78 2.08 0.32 -6.98
C ALA A 78 1.82 0.00 -8.45
N HIS A 79 2.58 0.64 -9.33
CA HIS A 79 2.51 0.44 -10.77
C HIS A 79 3.89 0.07 -11.34
N PRO A 80 4.01 -1.03 -12.12
CA PRO A 80 5.27 -1.40 -12.74
C PRO A 80 5.66 -0.37 -13.82
N VAL A 81 6.93 -0.04 -13.87
CA VAL A 81 7.50 0.76 -14.96
C VAL A 81 8.16 -0.17 -15.94
N MET A 82 7.71 -0.11 -17.19
CA MET A 82 8.17 -0.97 -18.27
C MET A 82 8.80 -0.15 -19.39
N ILE A 83 9.94 -0.57 -19.91
CA ILE A 83 10.53 -0.04 -21.14
C ILE A 83 10.76 -1.22 -22.10
N ARG A 84 10.14 -1.17 -23.28
CA ARG A 84 10.26 -2.25 -24.30
C ARG A 84 10.03 -3.65 -23.71
N ASP A 85 8.93 -3.79 -22.93
CA ASP A 85 8.53 -5.01 -22.21
C ASP A 85 9.51 -5.48 -21.10
N GLN A 86 10.55 -4.73 -20.82
CA GLN A 86 11.46 -4.98 -19.73
C GLN A 86 11.01 -4.21 -18.47
N PHE A 87 10.90 -4.91 -17.34
CA PHE A 87 10.64 -4.28 -16.05
C PHE A 87 11.88 -3.49 -15.60
N ILE A 88 11.67 -2.21 -15.27
CA ILE A 88 12.75 -1.31 -14.83
C ILE A 88 12.50 -0.72 -13.45
N GLY A 89 11.35 -0.96 -12.84
CA GLY A 89 11.07 -0.45 -11.51
C GLY A 89 9.59 -0.36 -11.19
N VAL A 90 9.28 0.27 -10.08
CA VAL A 90 7.92 0.52 -9.59
C VAL A 90 7.77 1.99 -9.24
N ILE A 91 6.68 2.60 -9.66
CA ILE A 91 6.20 3.85 -9.08
C ILE A 91 5.12 3.48 -8.08
N ALA A 92 5.28 3.94 -6.83
CA ALA A 92 4.33 3.66 -5.77
C ALA A 92 3.83 4.96 -5.12
N THR A 93 2.57 4.95 -4.71
CA THR A 93 1.94 6.05 -3.96
C THR A 93 1.37 5.50 -2.67
N ASP A 94 1.78 6.07 -1.57
CA ASP A 94 1.31 5.72 -0.24
C ASP A 94 0.14 6.60 0.17
N ILE A 95 -0.93 5.96 0.62
CA ILE A 95 -2.10 6.60 1.20
C ILE A 95 -2.18 6.20 2.67
N LEU A 96 -2.11 7.18 3.55
CA LEU A 96 -2.35 6.93 4.98
C LEU A 96 -3.79 6.47 5.19
N VAL A 97 -3.96 5.37 5.91
CA VAL A 97 -5.31 4.88 6.26
C VAL A 97 -6.11 5.95 7.00
N SER A 98 -5.47 6.73 7.86
CA SER A 98 -6.12 7.85 8.56
C SER A 98 -6.65 8.95 7.63
N ALA A 99 -6.02 9.17 6.47
CA ALA A 99 -6.53 10.10 5.45
C ALA A 99 -7.73 9.49 4.72
N LEU A 100 -7.67 8.21 4.39
CA LEU A 100 -8.79 7.49 3.78
C LEU A 100 -9.99 7.41 4.73
N GLU A 101 -9.77 7.17 6.01
CA GLU A 101 -10.82 7.19 7.04
C GLU A 101 -11.57 8.52 7.11
N LYS A 102 -10.85 9.65 7.04
CA LYS A 102 -11.48 10.98 7.02
C LYS A 102 -12.47 11.15 5.86
N LEU A 103 -12.22 10.50 4.73
CA LEU A 103 -13.09 10.54 3.57
C LEU A 103 -14.27 9.55 3.69
N LEU A 104 -14.03 8.36 4.25
CA LEU A 104 -15.01 7.29 4.31
C LEU A 104 -15.96 7.42 5.51
N MET A 105 -15.48 7.85 6.68
CA MET A 105 -16.26 7.90 7.91
C MET A 105 -17.56 8.72 7.81
N PRO A 106 -17.61 9.88 7.12
CA PRO A 106 -18.88 10.60 6.95
C PRO A 106 -19.93 9.79 6.19
N LYS A 107 -19.52 8.87 5.30
CA LYS A 107 -20.42 7.97 4.55
C LYS A 107 -20.80 6.76 5.39
N LEU A 108 -19.82 6.12 6.04
CA LEU A 108 -20.04 4.94 6.87
C LEU A 108 -20.97 5.22 8.05
N LYS A 109 -20.86 6.40 8.68
CA LYS A 109 -21.75 6.82 9.79
C LYS A 109 -23.22 6.95 9.39
N ASN A 110 -23.53 7.12 8.12
CA ASN A 110 -24.90 7.17 7.64
C ASN A 110 -25.51 5.76 7.48
N ILE A 111 -24.70 4.71 7.55
CA ILE A 111 -25.17 3.33 7.53
C ILE A 111 -25.56 2.94 8.95
N LYS A 112 -26.83 2.55 9.16
CA LYS A 112 -27.37 2.22 10.49
C LYS A 112 -26.78 0.90 11.04
N GLN A 113 -26.48 -0.04 10.16
CA GLN A 113 -25.84 -1.31 10.48
C GLN A 113 -24.34 -1.11 10.68
N LYS A 114 -23.67 -2.14 11.21
CA LYS A 114 -22.20 -2.18 11.25
C LYS A 114 -21.68 -2.31 9.82
N ALA A 115 -20.85 -1.37 9.41
CA ALA A 115 -20.28 -1.29 8.09
C ALA A 115 -18.75 -1.29 8.19
N ILE A 116 -18.13 -2.17 7.43
CA ILE A 116 -16.69 -2.45 7.48
C ILE A 116 -16.13 -2.39 6.06
N VAL A 117 -15.05 -1.67 5.86
CA VAL A 117 -14.29 -1.71 4.62
C VAL A 117 -13.11 -2.66 4.82
N ILE A 118 -13.01 -3.68 3.97
CA ILE A 118 -11.94 -4.67 3.99
C ILE A 118 -11.23 -4.72 2.64
N ASN A 119 -9.98 -5.20 2.65
CA ASN A 119 -9.25 -5.52 1.41
C ASN A 119 -9.56 -6.95 0.92
N ASP A 120 -8.94 -7.35 -0.18
CA ASP A 120 -9.03 -8.69 -0.80
C ASP A 120 -8.59 -9.83 0.14
N SER A 121 -7.73 -9.53 1.12
CA SER A 121 -7.28 -10.49 2.15
C SER A 121 -8.14 -10.43 3.42
N SER A 122 -9.34 -9.85 3.35
CA SER A 122 -10.25 -9.66 4.50
C SER A 122 -9.65 -8.83 5.65
N ARG A 123 -8.64 -8.01 5.39
CA ARG A 123 -8.05 -7.14 6.40
C ARG A 123 -8.83 -5.83 6.49
N VAL A 124 -9.20 -5.45 7.70
CA VAL A 124 -9.99 -4.23 7.97
C VAL A 124 -9.18 -2.98 7.64
N ILE A 125 -9.78 -2.12 6.83
CA ILE A 125 -9.26 -0.78 6.53
C ILE A 125 -9.90 0.22 7.50
N THR A 126 -11.22 0.23 7.60
CA THR A 126 -11.97 1.09 8.52
C THR A 126 -13.36 0.52 8.78
N SER A 127 -14.01 0.96 9.85
CA SER A 127 -15.37 0.57 10.23
C SER A 127 -16.09 1.69 10.95
N ASN A 128 -17.42 1.74 10.87
CA ASN A 128 -18.25 2.60 11.74
C ASN A 128 -18.45 2.01 13.14
N ASP A 129 -18.00 0.78 13.40
CA ASP A 129 -18.00 0.14 14.71
C ASP A 129 -16.63 0.28 15.38
N VAL A 130 -16.58 0.97 16.52
CA VAL A 130 -15.35 1.24 17.27
C VAL A 130 -14.66 -0.02 17.84
N THR A 131 -15.37 -1.15 17.90
CA THR A 131 -14.82 -2.42 18.36
C THR A 131 -13.99 -3.13 17.28
N ILE A 132 -14.15 -2.71 16.03
CA ILE A 132 -13.47 -3.30 14.87
C ILE A 132 -12.26 -2.45 14.51
N ARG A 133 -11.07 -2.99 14.72
CA ARG A 133 -9.81 -2.25 14.58
C ARG A 133 -9.22 -2.39 13.19
N THR A 134 -8.72 -1.28 12.65
CA THR A 134 -7.90 -1.23 11.43
C THR A 134 -6.74 -2.24 11.50
N GLY A 135 -6.47 -2.89 10.39
CA GLY A 135 -5.37 -3.85 10.25
C GLY A 135 -5.69 -5.26 10.75
N THR A 136 -6.80 -5.49 11.48
CA THR A 136 -7.19 -6.83 11.94
C THR A 136 -7.83 -7.64 10.79
N LEU A 137 -7.80 -8.97 10.90
CA LEU A 137 -8.51 -9.83 9.97
C LEU A 137 -9.98 -9.91 10.37
N PHE A 138 -10.86 -9.59 9.42
CA PHE A 138 -12.29 -9.80 9.57
C PHE A 138 -12.61 -11.27 9.36
N ARG A 139 -13.13 -11.93 10.40
CA ARG A 139 -13.52 -13.34 10.40
C ARG A 139 -15.04 -13.52 10.53
N GLY A 140 -15.80 -12.54 10.07
CA GLY A 140 -17.26 -12.63 10.08
C GLY A 140 -17.79 -13.69 9.15
N GLN A 141 -19.05 -14.12 9.37
CA GLN A 141 -19.79 -14.95 8.43
C GLN A 141 -19.88 -14.25 7.08
N SER A 142 -20.02 -15.02 6.00
CA SER A 142 -20.19 -14.48 4.64
C SER A 142 -21.22 -13.35 4.67
N PRO A 143 -20.87 -12.15 4.19
CA PRO A 143 -21.74 -11.00 4.29
C PRO A 143 -23.06 -11.26 3.58
N GLU A 144 -24.18 -10.91 4.20
CA GLU A 144 -25.49 -10.96 3.55
C GLU A 144 -25.53 -10.08 2.29
N GLN A 145 -24.71 -9.05 2.25
CA GLN A 145 -24.53 -8.22 1.06
C GLN A 145 -23.09 -7.75 0.95
N VAL A 146 -22.36 -8.24 -0.06
CA VAL A 146 -21.14 -7.61 -0.54
C VAL A 146 -21.57 -6.59 -1.60
N LEU A 147 -21.58 -5.33 -1.23
CA LEU A 147 -21.69 -4.25 -2.22
C LEU A 147 -20.34 -4.10 -2.91
N SER A 148 -20.03 -4.98 -3.86
CA SER A 148 -18.85 -4.86 -4.68
C SER A 148 -19.16 -4.01 -5.91
N GLN A 149 -18.44 -2.92 -6.07
CA GLN A 149 -18.32 -2.19 -7.32
C GLN A 149 -16.85 -1.91 -7.63
N PRO A 150 -16.48 -1.56 -8.87
CA PRO A 150 -15.33 -2.09 -9.61
C PRO A 150 -13.93 -1.74 -9.12
N CYS A 151 -13.75 -1.34 -7.88
CA CYS A 151 -12.42 -1.37 -7.27
C CYS A 151 -12.23 -2.76 -6.64
N GLN A 152 -11.70 -3.70 -7.38
CA GLN A 152 -11.52 -5.10 -6.99
C GLN A 152 -10.71 -5.31 -5.70
N SER A 153 -10.09 -4.26 -5.17
CA SER A 153 -9.21 -4.35 -4.00
C SER A 153 -9.88 -4.02 -2.67
N PHE A 154 -11.08 -3.46 -2.68
CA PHE A 154 -11.81 -3.10 -1.46
C PHE A 154 -13.26 -3.55 -1.52
N GLN A 155 -13.77 -4.00 -0.40
CA GLN A 155 -15.14 -4.46 -0.24
C GLN A 155 -15.78 -3.75 0.96
N LEU A 156 -17.05 -3.34 0.80
CA LEU A 156 -17.89 -2.88 1.89
C LEU A 156 -18.74 -4.06 2.37
N VAL A 157 -18.57 -4.42 3.63
CA VAL A 157 -19.33 -5.47 4.32
C VAL A 157 -20.28 -4.79 5.28
N VAL A 158 -21.57 -5.15 5.25
CA VAL A 158 -22.60 -4.68 6.18
C VAL A 158 -23.12 -5.89 6.95
N ILE A 159 -23.17 -5.76 8.29
CA ILE A 159 -23.60 -6.82 9.23
C ILE A 159 -24.52 -6.26 10.32
#